data_45af965bb31d647f05c5c36c48f0e8e3
#
_entry.id   45af965bb31d647f05c5c36c48f0e8e3
#
_cell.length_a   1.000
_cell.length_b   1.000
_cell.length_c   1.000
_cell.angle_alpha   90.00
_cell.angle_beta   90.00
_cell.angle_gamma   90.00
#
_symmetry.space_group_name_H-M   'P 1'
#
loop_
_entity.id
_entity.type
_entity.pdbx_description
1 polymer ?
#
loop_
_entity_poly.entity_id
_entity_poly.type
_entity_poly.pdbx_seq_one_letter_code
_entity_poly.pdbx_strand_id
1 'polypeptide(L)' 'MKTSKRLREERSAISDKIAELSKVEDLTDAQKAELRSLVNNEAKLTEDIELALDLEKRAAPLS' A
#
# COMPACT_ATOMS: atom_id res chain seq x y z
N MET A 1 -1.82 8.56 -13.15
CA MET A 1 -1.63 7.47 -12.15
C MET A 1 -0.16 7.10 -12.06
N LYS A 2 0.30 6.80 -10.87
CA LYS A 2 1.68 6.36 -10.67
C LYS A 2 1.90 4.97 -11.27
N THR A 3 3.13 4.64 -11.58
CA THR A 3 3.46 3.31 -12.08
C THR A 3 3.24 2.25 -11.00
N SER A 4 3.02 1.02 -11.41
CA SER A 4 2.87 -0.10 -10.47
C SER A 4 4.11 -0.26 -9.57
N LYS A 5 5.29 -0.01 -10.12
CA LYS A 5 6.54 -0.06 -9.35
C LYS A 5 6.51 0.97 -8.21
N ARG A 6 6.13 2.21 -8.51
CA ARG A 6 6.06 3.27 -7.53
C ARG A 6 5.03 2.95 -6.44
N LEU A 7 3.86 2.48 -6.87
CA LEU A 7 2.81 2.12 -5.93
C LEU A 7 3.22 0.97 -5.02
N ARG A 8 3.95 0.00 -5.54
CA ARG A 8 4.47 -1.10 -4.72
C ARG A 8 5.50 -0.62 -3.71
N GLU A 9 6.32 0.34 -4.07
CA GLU A 9 7.27 0.95 -3.14
C GLU A 9 6.53 1.66 -2.00
N GLU A 10 5.51 2.42 -2.32
CA GLU A 10 4.68 3.09 -1.31
C GLU A 10 3.98 2.08 -0.42
N ARG A 11 3.45 1.01 -0.99
CA ARG A 11 2.79 -0.04 -0.20
C ARG A 11 3.79 -0.73 0.74
N SER A 12 4.99 -0.98 0.28
CA SER A 12 6.03 -1.59 1.10
C SER A 12 6.36 -0.74 2.33
N ALA A 13 6.46 0.58 2.14
CA ALA A 13 6.71 1.49 3.25
C ALA A 13 5.58 1.46 4.28
N ILE A 14 4.34 1.38 3.81
CA ILE A 14 3.18 1.29 4.69
C ILE A 14 3.16 -0.06 5.42
N SER A 15 3.44 -1.14 4.72
CA SER A 15 3.51 -2.47 5.32
C SER A 15 4.56 -2.54 6.42
N ASP A 16 5.70 -1.89 6.23
CA ASP A 16 6.75 -1.82 7.24
C ASP A 16 6.27 -1.13 8.51
N LYS A 17 5.53 -0.03 8.35
CA LYS A 17 4.97 0.69 9.50
C LYS A 17 3.91 -0.14 10.23
N ILE A 18 3.08 -0.85 9.47
CA ILE A 18 2.08 -1.76 10.07
C ILE A 18 2.80 -2.83 10.90
N ALA A 19 3.87 -3.41 10.35
CA ALA A 19 4.64 -4.42 11.05
C ALA A 19 5.26 -3.87 12.34
N GLU A 20 5.77 -2.65 12.31
CA GLU A 20 6.33 -2.02 13.51
C GLU A 20 5.26 -1.83 14.57
N LEU A 21 4.11 -1.29 14.21
CA LEU A 21 3.02 -1.07 15.15
C LEU A 21 2.46 -2.38 15.69
N SER A 22 2.44 -3.44 14.89
CA SER A 22 1.93 -4.72 15.31
C SER A 22 2.79 -5.40 16.38
N LYS A 23 4.02 -4.94 16.56
CA LYS A 23 4.92 -5.44 17.62
C LYS A 23 4.67 -4.81 18.98
N VAL A 24 3.92 -3.72 19.02
CA VAL A 24 3.61 -3.01 20.27
C VAL A 24 2.50 -3.77 21.01
N GLU A 25 2.76 -4.18 22.26
CA GLU A 25 1.79 -4.94 23.02
C GLU A 25 0.57 -4.11 23.40
N ASP A 26 0.80 -2.89 23.84
CA ASP A 26 -0.28 -2.02 24.30
C ASP A 26 -0.35 -0.77 23.41
N LEU A 27 -1.14 -0.87 22.36
CA LEU A 27 -1.34 0.25 21.46
C LEU A 27 -2.20 1.33 22.13
N THR A 28 -1.75 2.58 22.04
CA THR A 28 -2.59 3.70 22.46
C THR A 28 -3.73 3.89 21.46
N ASP A 29 -4.74 4.67 21.84
CA ASP A 29 -5.85 4.94 20.93
C ASP A 29 -5.35 5.65 19.65
N ALA A 30 -4.38 6.55 19.78
CA ALA A 30 -3.78 7.20 18.64
C ALA A 30 -3.06 6.21 17.71
N GLN A 31 -2.34 5.26 18.29
CA GLN A 31 -1.66 4.22 17.52
C GLN A 31 -2.64 3.29 16.82
N LYS A 32 -3.74 2.95 17.46
CA LYS A 32 -4.80 2.14 16.85
C LYS A 32 -5.41 2.87 15.64
N ALA A 33 -5.66 4.17 15.78
CA ALA A 33 -6.22 4.97 14.69
C ALA A 33 -5.23 5.04 13.52
N GLU A 34 -3.94 5.23 13.82
CA GLU A 34 -2.90 5.24 12.81
C GLU A 34 -2.82 3.89 12.09
N LEU A 35 -2.88 2.80 12.84
CA LEU A 35 -2.82 1.47 12.27
C LEU A 35 -4.00 1.21 11.33
N ARG A 36 -5.21 1.61 11.72
CA ARG A 36 -6.38 1.48 10.85
C ARG A 36 -6.22 2.27 9.55
N SER A 37 -5.69 3.49 9.68
CA SER A 37 -5.44 4.34 8.51
C SER A 37 -4.43 3.69 7.57
N LEU A 38 -3.36 3.14 8.13
CA LEU A 38 -2.33 2.46 7.34
C LEU A 38 -2.89 1.23 6.62
N VAL A 39 -3.70 0.43 7.31
CA VAL A 39 -4.32 -0.75 6.71
C VAL A 39 -5.25 -0.35 5.57
N ASN A 40 -6.04 0.70 5.76
CA ASN A 40 -6.92 1.20 4.70
C ASN A 40 -6.12 1.70 3.50
N ASN A 41 -5.03 2.41 3.74
CA ASN A 41 -4.17 2.91 2.66
C ASN A 41 -3.50 1.76 1.93
N GLU A 42 -3.06 0.73 2.65
CA GLU A 42 -2.47 -0.45 2.03
C GLU A 42 -3.47 -1.14 1.10
N ALA A 43 -4.72 -1.28 1.52
CA ALA A 43 -5.77 -1.88 0.71
C ALA A 43 -6.02 -1.06 -0.57
N LYS A 44 -6.07 0.27 -0.44
CA LYS A 44 -6.26 1.14 -1.61
C LYS A 44 -5.08 1.04 -2.57
N LEU A 45 -3.87 0.99 -2.04
CA LEU A 45 -2.68 0.84 -2.88
C LEU A 45 -2.68 -0.50 -3.61
N THR A 46 -3.15 -1.56 -2.97
CA THR A 46 -3.26 -2.87 -3.62
C THR A 46 -4.20 -2.79 -4.82
N GLU A 47 -5.35 -2.14 -4.66
CA GLU A 47 -6.28 -1.93 -5.77
C GLU A 47 -5.65 -1.10 -6.88
N ASP A 48 -4.97 -0.02 -6.52
CA ASP A 48 -4.31 0.85 -7.49
C ASP A 48 -3.19 0.13 -8.23
N ILE A 49 -2.45 -0.74 -7.53
CA ILE A 49 -1.41 -1.55 -8.14
C ILE A 49 -1.99 -2.48 -9.19
N GLU A 50 -3.09 -3.15 -8.88
CA GLU A 50 -3.76 -4.04 -9.82
C GLU A 50 -4.22 -3.27 -11.06
N LEU A 51 -4.81 -2.10 -10.85
CA LEU A 51 -5.24 -1.25 -11.95
C LEU A 51 -4.05 -0.77 -12.78
N ALA A 52 -2.99 -0.33 -12.11
CA ALA A 52 -1.78 0.14 -12.81
C ALA A 52 -1.16 -0.98 -13.65
N LEU A 53 -1.09 -2.19 -13.11
CA LEU A 53 -0.57 -3.34 -13.84
C LEU A 53 -1.43 -3.64 -15.06
N ASP A 54 -2.74 -3.58 -14.92
CA ASP A 54 -3.65 -3.79 -16.05
C ASP A 54 -3.45 -2.71 -17.13
N LEU A 55 -3.36 -1.45 -16.73
CA LEU A 55 -3.14 -0.36 -17.66
C LEU A 55 -1.79 -0.45 -18.36
N GLU A 56 -0.74 -0.81 -17.61
CA GLU A 56 0.59 -0.99 -18.17
C GLU A 56 0.61 -2.14 -19.18
N LYS A 57 -0.11 -3.20 -18.87
CA LYS A 57 -0.22 -4.34 -19.76
C LYS A 57 -0.94 -3.97 -21.06
N ARG A 58 -1.99 -3.16 -20.96
CA ARG A 58 -2.73 -2.68 -22.13
C ARG A 58 -1.93 -1.69 -22.95
N ALA A 59 -1.18 -0.83 -22.26
CA ALA A 59 -0.33 0.16 -22.90
C ALA A 59 0.99 -0.41 -23.37
N ALA A 60 1.31 -1.63 -22.97
CA ALA A 60 2.53 -2.28 -23.41
C ALA A 60 2.56 -2.28 -24.94
N PRO A 61 3.65 -1.86 -25.51
CA PRO A 61 3.72 -1.77 -26.96
C PRO A 61 3.46 -3.11 -27.60
N LEU A 62 2.71 -3.05 -28.66
CA LEU A 62 2.39 -4.22 -29.44
C LEU A 62 3.59 -4.73 -30.23
N SER A 63 4.71 -4.18 -29.97
CA SER A 63 5.96 -4.61 -30.57
C SER A 63 6.43 -5.90 -29.98
#